data_14d5b3a3dc73df6ef50f3188b5846a85
#
_entry.id   14d5b3a3dc73df6ef50f3188b5846a85
#
_cell.length_a   1.000
_cell.length_b   1.000
_cell.length_c   1.000
_cell.angle_alpha   90.00
_cell.angle_beta   90.00
_cell.angle_gamma   90.00
#
_symmetry.space_group_name_H-M   'P 1'
#
loop_
_entity.id
_entity.type
_entity.pdbx_description
1 polymer ?
#
loop_
_entity_poly.entity_id
_entity_poly.type
_entity_poly.pdbx_seq_one_letter_code
_entity_poly.pdbx_strand_id
1 'polypeptide(L)'
;MKKQVNNSTVNGASAASSAQSTNSYMQYTQYRNRQGHGWAAEDANAMVDRLRGKHVDQVGKDNSRNGADRIVNGVEIQTKYCASARESVNAAFQDGSYRYNGMKLEVPKDQYDEAVKIMAEKIRNGQVQGVSDPAVAKDMVVKGNCTYQQAKNIAKAGTVDSIKFDMKTQAVTCGLTCGISFVVSYANGVRAGMSHKEALKQASVQAAKSGGTSLIVGVGTQQLLRTSVGRSMAASATHASRTVLDTVCKTEVG
;
A
#
# COMPACT_ATOMS: atom_id res chain seq x y z
N MET A 1 -45.65 13.55 -5.20
CA MET A 1 -44.59 13.02 -6.08
C MET A 1 -43.40 12.58 -5.22
N LYS A 2 -43.18 11.28 -5.06
CA LYS A 2 -42.00 10.75 -4.33
C LYS A 2 -40.79 10.80 -5.27
N LYS A 3 -39.75 11.60 -4.92
CA LYS A 3 -38.48 11.64 -5.64
C LYS A 3 -37.77 10.29 -5.48
N GLN A 4 -37.60 9.57 -6.56
CA GLN A 4 -36.65 8.45 -6.61
C GLN A 4 -35.24 8.98 -6.40
N VAL A 5 -34.60 8.56 -5.33
CA VAL A 5 -33.17 8.79 -5.10
C VAL A 5 -32.40 7.84 -6.03
N ASN A 6 -31.57 8.37 -6.91
CA ASN A 6 -30.80 7.59 -7.86
C ASN A 6 -29.82 6.67 -7.13
N ASN A 7 -30.09 5.37 -7.13
CA ASN A 7 -29.27 4.31 -6.50
C ASN A 7 -27.88 4.12 -7.13
N SER A 8 -27.61 4.72 -8.28
CA SER A 8 -26.34 4.53 -9.01
C SER A 8 -25.11 5.15 -8.32
N THR A 9 -25.28 6.25 -7.59
CA THR A 9 -24.17 6.89 -6.84
C THR A 9 -23.85 6.18 -5.53
N VAL A 10 -24.83 5.54 -4.91
CA VAL A 10 -24.64 4.74 -3.69
C VAL A 10 -23.91 3.44 -4.02
N ASN A 11 -24.20 2.82 -5.16
CA ASN A 11 -23.54 1.59 -5.61
C ASN A 11 -22.07 1.79 -5.99
N GLY A 12 -21.71 2.92 -6.59
CA GLY A 12 -20.30 3.24 -6.91
C GLY A 12 -19.44 3.44 -5.68
N ALA A 13 -19.96 4.15 -4.67
CA ALA A 13 -19.22 4.38 -3.42
C ALA A 13 -19.08 3.10 -2.58
N SER A 14 -20.10 2.23 -2.56
CA SER A 14 -20.05 0.95 -1.86
C SER A 14 -19.13 -0.07 -2.54
N ALA A 15 -19.08 -0.11 -3.88
CA ALA A 15 -18.15 -0.95 -4.61
C ALA A 15 -16.70 -0.53 -4.41
N ALA A 16 -16.40 0.77 -4.42
CA ALA A 16 -15.05 1.28 -4.14
C ALA A 16 -14.62 0.99 -2.70
N SER A 17 -15.52 1.12 -1.72
CA SER A 17 -15.23 0.83 -0.31
C SER A 17 -15.04 -0.67 -0.06
N SER A 18 -15.75 -1.55 -0.75
CA SER A 18 -15.60 -3.01 -0.62
C SER A 18 -14.30 -3.51 -1.24
N ALA A 19 -13.91 -3.01 -2.42
CA ALA A 19 -12.64 -3.33 -3.05
C ALA A 19 -11.45 -2.88 -2.18
N GLN A 20 -11.57 -1.71 -1.55
CA GLN A 20 -10.55 -1.15 -0.66
C GLN A 20 -10.43 -1.95 0.65
N SER A 21 -11.54 -2.43 1.22
CA SER A 21 -11.56 -3.29 2.41
C SER A 21 -10.91 -4.64 2.12
N THR A 22 -11.16 -5.24 0.95
CA THR A 22 -10.57 -6.51 0.54
C THR A 22 -9.07 -6.40 0.35
N ASN A 23 -8.59 -5.35 -0.32
CA ASN A 23 -7.16 -5.09 -0.47
C ASN A 23 -6.47 -4.86 0.87
N SER A 24 -7.07 -4.10 1.78
CA SER A 24 -6.54 -3.89 3.13
C SER A 24 -6.48 -5.19 3.93
N TYR A 25 -7.52 -6.04 3.83
CA TYR A 25 -7.54 -7.34 4.50
C TYR A 25 -6.39 -8.25 4.03
N MET A 26 -6.18 -8.38 2.72
CA MET A 26 -5.09 -9.19 2.16
C MET A 26 -3.72 -8.66 2.59
N GLN A 27 -3.51 -7.34 2.54
CA GLN A 27 -2.28 -6.66 2.93
C GLN A 27 -1.92 -6.95 4.39
N TYR A 28 -2.86 -6.80 5.33
CA TYR A 28 -2.59 -7.00 6.75
C TYR A 28 -2.50 -8.47 7.16
N THR A 29 -3.05 -9.39 6.37
CA THR A 29 -2.83 -10.83 6.54
C THR A 29 -1.37 -11.20 6.25
N GLN A 30 -0.75 -10.58 5.25
CA GLN A 30 0.66 -10.79 4.91
C GLN A 30 1.61 -10.30 6.02
N TYR A 31 1.27 -9.21 6.73
CA TYR A 31 2.11 -8.67 7.82
C TYR A 31 2.30 -9.64 9.01
N ARG A 32 1.45 -10.65 9.15
CA ARG A 32 1.59 -11.68 10.21
C ARG A 32 2.56 -12.78 9.90
N ASN A 33 2.92 -12.97 8.67
CA ASN A 33 3.86 -14.00 8.29
C ASN A 33 5.23 -13.73 8.94
N ARG A 34 6.07 -14.76 9.06
CA ARG A 34 7.42 -14.65 9.60
C ARG A 34 8.23 -13.54 8.92
N GLN A 35 7.94 -13.24 7.66
CA GLN A 35 8.54 -12.17 6.85
C GLN A 35 7.62 -10.94 6.70
N GLY A 36 6.62 -10.78 7.56
CA GLY A 36 5.63 -9.70 7.47
C GLY A 36 6.22 -8.28 7.46
N HIS A 37 7.39 -8.09 8.06
CA HIS A 37 8.13 -6.84 8.00
C HIS A 37 8.64 -6.50 6.58
N GLY A 38 8.92 -7.50 5.73
CA GLY A 38 9.23 -7.29 4.32
C GLY A 38 8.07 -6.65 3.57
N TRP A 39 6.88 -7.23 3.68
CA TRP A 39 5.65 -6.67 3.10
C TRP A 39 5.35 -5.27 3.62
N ALA A 40 5.52 -5.03 4.92
CA ALA A 40 5.34 -3.71 5.52
C ALA A 40 6.35 -2.68 4.99
N ALA A 41 7.58 -3.10 4.71
CA ALA A 41 8.61 -2.26 4.10
C ALA A 41 8.24 -1.89 2.65
N GLU A 42 7.82 -2.87 1.84
CA GLU A 42 7.39 -2.65 0.46
C GLU A 42 6.24 -1.62 0.39
N ASP A 43 5.21 -1.81 1.22
CA ASP A 43 4.07 -0.90 1.27
C ASP A 43 4.46 0.50 1.78
N ALA A 44 5.32 0.59 2.80
CA ALA A 44 5.79 1.87 3.32
C ALA A 44 6.63 2.64 2.28
N ASN A 45 7.51 1.94 1.57
CA ASN A 45 8.34 2.53 0.52
C ASN A 45 7.48 2.98 -0.67
N ALA A 46 6.55 2.14 -1.13
CA ALA A 46 5.61 2.47 -2.20
C ALA A 46 4.75 3.69 -1.86
N MET A 47 4.24 3.77 -0.63
CA MET A 47 3.46 4.92 -0.17
C MET A 47 4.28 6.22 -0.19
N VAL A 48 5.51 6.20 0.35
CA VAL A 48 6.36 7.40 0.38
C VAL A 48 6.75 7.83 -1.02
N ASP A 49 7.03 6.89 -1.92
CA ASP A 49 7.33 7.20 -3.32
C ASP A 49 6.14 7.86 -4.03
N ARG A 50 4.91 7.35 -3.81
CA ARG A 50 3.68 7.99 -4.32
C ARG A 50 3.45 9.39 -3.74
N LEU A 51 3.68 9.59 -2.44
CA LEU A 51 3.58 10.91 -1.80
C LEU A 51 4.59 11.92 -2.35
N ARG A 52 5.70 11.45 -2.92
CA ARG A 52 6.70 12.26 -3.63
C ARG A 52 6.37 12.47 -5.11
N GLY A 53 5.20 12.05 -5.56
CA GLY A 53 4.75 12.22 -6.94
C GLY A 53 5.35 11.21 -7.94
N LYS A 54 5.99 10.13 -7.48
CA LYS A 54 6.49 9.09 -8.37
C LYS A 54 5.36 8.15 -8.82
N HIS A 55 5.44 7.66 -10.04
CA HIS A 55 4.60 6.57 -10.51
C HIS A 55 5.09 5.25 -9.89
N VAL A 56 4.20 4.53 -9.23
CA VAL A 56 4.55 3.30 -8.50
C VAL A 56 3.54 2.20 -8.77
N ASP A 57 4.01 1.12 -9.39
CA ASP A 57 3.28 -0.12 -9.58
C ASP A 57 3.83 -1.19 -8.62
N GLN A 58 2.99 -1.77 -7.78
CA GLN A 58 3.35 -2.92 -6.94
C GLN A 58 3.02 -4.20 -7.71
N VAL A 59 4.06 -4.93 -8.12
CA VAL A 59 3.95 -6.11 -9.00
C VAL A 59 4.26 -7.43 -8.27
N GLY A 60 5.01 -7.40 -7.17
CA GLY A 60 5.46 -8.60 -6.43
C GLY A 60 4.38 -9.36 -5.65
N LYS A 61 3.10 -8.97 -5.74
CA LYS A 61 2.01 -9.59 -4.98
C LYS A 61 1.61 -10.98 -5.51
N ASP A 62 2.05 -11.35 -6.70
CA ASP A 62 1.81 -12.65 -7.34
C ASP A 62 2.84 -13.71 -6.95
N ASN A 63 3.84 -13.37 -6.10
CA ASN A 63 4.96 -14.23 -5.72
C ASN A 63 5.79 -14.74 -6.90
N SER A 64 5.91 -13.99 -7.98
CA SER A 64 6.77 -14.31 -9.11
C SER A 64 8.20 -14.53 -8.63
N ARG A 65 8.76 -15.70 -8.93
CA ARG A 65 10.12 -16.04 -8.51
C ARG A 65 11.12 -15.12 -9.22
N ASN A 66 11.94 -14.40 -8.45
CA ASN A 66 12.95 -13.45 -8.93
C ASN A 66 12.37 -12.23 -9.68
N GLY A 67 11.08 -11.95 -9.54
CA GLY A 67 10.45 -10.72 -10.08
C GLY A 67 10.72 -9.50 -9.21
N ALA A 68 10.39 -8.32 -9.73
CA ALA A 68 10.42 -7.08 -8.97
C ALA A 68 9.26 -7.05 -7.94
N ASP A 69 9.48 -6.43 -6.78
CA ASP A 69 8.40 -6.17 -5.82
C ASP A 69 7.57 -4.96 -6.25
N ARG A 70 8.24 -3.97 -6.86
CA ARG A 70 7.58 -2.79 -7.43
C ARG A 70 8.39 -2.17 -8.57
N ILE A 71 7.69 -1.39 -9.40
CA ILE A 71 8.28 -0.56 -10.46
C ILE A 71 8.07 0.91 -10.08
N VAL A 72 9.14 1.70 -10.05
CA VAL A 72 9.10 3.13 -9.70
C VAL A 72 9.65 3.94 -10.86
N ASN A 73 8.80 4.74 -11.52
CA ASN A 73 9.16 5.50 -12.73
C ASN A 73 9.86 4.62 -13.80
N GLY A 74 9.38 3.40 -13.99
CA GLY A 74 9.94 2.44 -14.95
C GLY A 74 11.16 1.64 -14.45
N VAL A 75 11.65 1.89 -13.23
CA VAL A 75 12.78 1.16 -12.63
C VAL A 75 12.26 0.03 -11.76
N GLU A 76 12.68 -1.19 -12.05
CA GLU A 76 12.37 -2.38 -11.26
C GLU A 76 13.16 -2.40 -9.94
N ILE A 77 12.46 -2.61 -8.84
CA ILE A 77 13.02 -2.62 -7.48
C ILE A 77 12.65 -3.91 -6.77
N GLN A 78 13.67 -4.59 -6.24
CA GLN A 78 13.54 -5.72 -5.34
C GLN A 78 13.87 -5.27 -3.92
N THR A 79 12.99 -5.50 -2.97
CA THR A 79 13.13 -5.08 -1.57
C THR A 79 13.64 -6.22 -0.71
N LYS A 80 14.71 -5.98 0.05
CA LYS A 80 15.26 -6.93 1.03
C LYS A 80 15.51 -6.23 2.35
N TYR A 81 14.65 -6.50 3.32
CA TYR A 81 14.69 -5.93 4.66
C TYR A 81 15.03 -7.03 5.68
N CYS A 82 16.33 -7.24 5.91
CA CYS A 82 16.83 -8.19 6.90
C CYS A 82 17.44 -7.47 8.12
N ALA A 83 17.85 -8.21 9.13
CA ALA A 83 18.32 -7.63 10.39
C ALA A 83 19.64 -6.86 10.26
N SER A 84 20.43 -7.16 9.24
CA SER A 84 21.70 -6.48 8.94
C SER A 84 21.85 -6.18 7.45
N ALA A 85 22.74 -5.24 7.12
CA ALA A 85 23.08 -4.91 5.74
C ALA A 85 23.61 -6.14 4.98
N ARG A 86 24.43 -6.95 5.64
CA ARG A 86 25.00 -8.18 5.08
C ARG A 86 23.91 -9.18 4.73
N GLU A 87 22.94 -9.39 5.61
CA GLU A 87 21.78 -10.27 5.34
C GLU A 87 20.89 -9.72 4.24
N SER A 88 20.63 -8.40 4.23
CA SER A 88 19.81 -7.75 3.21
C SER A 88 20.44 -7.88 1.82
N VAL A 89 21.76 -7.68 1.69
CA VAL A 89 22.46 -7.88 0.42
C VAL A 89 22.53 -9.36 0.06
N ASN A 90 22.94 -10.24 0.99
CA ASN A 90 23.08 -11.67 0.71
C ASN A 90 21.74 -12.32 0.29
N ALA A 91 20.61 -11.85 0.78
CA ALA A 91 19.28 -12.31 0.35
C ALA A 91 19.01 -12.07 -1.16
N ALA A 92 19.78 -11.19 -1.80
CA ALA A 92 19.72 -10.95 -3.24
C ALA A 92 20.67 -11.86 -4.05
N PHE A 93 21.42 -12.74 -3.40
CA PHE A 93 22.33 -13.67 -4.04
C PHE A 93 21.86 -15.12 -3.85
N GLN A 94 22.09 -15.94 -4.84
CA GLN A 94 21.87 -17.37 -4.80
C GLN A 94 23.04 -18.07 -5.50
N ASP A 95 23.57 -19.11 -4.89
CA ASP A 95 24.72 -19.88 -5.42
C ASP A 95 25.90 -18.99 -5.82
N GLY A 96 26.14 -17.95 -5.00
CA GLY A 96 27.22 -16.99 -5.22
C GLY A 96 26.95 -15.91 -6.28
N SER A 97 25.80 -15.91 -6.94
CA SER A 97 25.47 -14.99 -8.02
C SER A 97 24.27 -14.08 -7.68
N TYR A 98 24.30 -12.84 -8.18
CA TYR A 98 23.20 -11.89 -8.04
C TYR A 98 21.97 -12.36 -8.84
N ARG A 99 20.81 -12.43 -8.16
CA ARG A 99 19.58 -13.01 -8.72
C ARG A 99 18.73 -12.03 -9.54
N TYR A 100 18.93 -10.73 -9.33
CA TYR A 100 18.01 -9.68 -9.80
C TYR A 100 18.68 -8.78 -10.85
N ASN A 101 19.25 -9.43 -11.91
CA ASN A 101 19.92 -8.71 -12.98
C ASN A 101 18.98 -7.66 -13.61
N GLY A 102 19.48 -6.42 -13.74
CA GLY A 102 18.71 -5.28 -14.24
C GLY A 102 17.85 -4.57 -13.20
N MET A 103 17.59 -5.17 -12.05
CA MET A 103 16.82 -4.57 -10.97
C MET A 103 17.68 -3.90 -9.92
N LYS A 104 17.12 -2.91 -9.24
CA LYS A 104 17.78 -2.29 -8.07
C LYS A 104 17.39 -3.01 -6.79
N LEU A 105 18.36 -3.16 -5.89
CA LEU A 105 18.16 -3.75 -4.57
C LEU A 105 17.87 -2.65 -3.54
N GLU A 106 16.65 -2.65 -2.99
CA GLU A 106 16.30 -1.74 -1.90
C GLU A 106 16.54 -2.37 -0.55
N VAL A 107 17.22 -1.63 0.32
CA VAL A 107 17.58 -2.05 1.68
C VAL A 107 17.07 -1.03 2.71
N PRO A 108 16.97 -1.41 4.01
CA PRO A 108 16.65 -0.46 5.08
C PRO A 108 17.53 0.80 5.02
N LYS A 109 16.92 1.97 5.28
CA LYS A 109 17.61 3.26 5.16
C LYS A 109 18.83 3.38 6.09
N ASP A 110 18.80 2.72 7.23
CA ASP A 110 19.88 2.69 8.23
C ASP A 110 21.00 1.71 7.87
N GLN A 111 20.77 0.85 6.87
CA GLN A 111 21.75 -0.13 6.39
C GLN A 111 22.37 0.26 5.04
N TYR A 112 21.91 1.35 4.41
CA TYR A 112 22.25 1.68 3.02
C TYR A 112 23.76 1.80 2.76
N ASP A 113 24.46 2.59 3.57
CA ASP A 113 25.88 2.87 3.32
C ASP A 113 26.75 1.61 3.44
N GLU A 114 26.42 0.73 4.38
CA GLU A 114 27.09 -0.56 4.54
C GLU A 114 26.68 -1.54 3.42
N ALA A 115 25.43 -1.54 3.01
CA ALA A 115 24.94 -2.37 1.90
C ALA A 115 25.64 -2.03 0.58
N VAL A 116 25.90 -0.74 0.31
CA VAL A 116 26.68 -0.31 -0.86
C VAL A 116 28.10 -0.86 -0.81
N LYS A 117 28.78 -0.83 0.35
CA LYS A 117 30.12 -1.40 0.50
C LYS A 117 30.13 -2.90 0.24
N ILE A 118 29.18 -3.63 0.81
CA ILE A 118 29.04 -5.07 0.63
C ILE A 118 28.74 -5.41 -0.85
N MET A 119 27.85 -4.66 -1.51
CA MET A 119 27.59 -4.83 -2.93
C MET A 119 28.82 -4.60 -3.78
N ALA A 120 29.63 -3.55 -3.47
CA ALA A 120 30.90 -3.29 -4.14
C ALA A 120 31.89 -4.44 -3.96
N GLU A 121 31.97 -5.08 -2.80
CA GLU A 121 32.77 -6.29 -2.58
C GLU A 121 32.26 -7.46 -3.42
N LYS A 122 30.94 -7.67 -3.50
CA LYS A 122 30.32 -8.70 -4.34
C LYS A 122 30.68 -8.52 -5.82
N ILE A 123 30.69 -7.27 -6.31
CA ILE A 123 31.10 -6.94 -7.68
C ILE A 123 32.57 -7.26 -7.90
N ARG A 124 33.46 -6.83 -6.98
CA ARG A 124 34.95 -7.16 -7.06
C ARG A 124 35.18 -8.66 -7.12
N ASN A 125 34.36 -9.44 -6.43
CA ASN A 125 34.45 -10.90 -6.40
C ASN A 125 33.78 -11.59 -7.61
N GLY A 126 33.35 -10.83 -8.62
CA GLY A 126 32.72 -11.37 -9.83
C GLY A 126 31.34 -12.00 -9.62
N GLN A 127 30.67 -11.68 -8.50
CA GLN A 127 29.39 -12.28 -8.13
C GLN A 127 28.18 -11.57 -8.77
N VAL A 128 28.42 -10.48 -9.52
CA VAL A 128 27.37 -9.74 -10.26
C VAL A 128 27.66 -9.86 -11.75
N GLN A 129 26.87 -10.63 -12.45
CA GLN A 129 27.09 -10.90 -13.86
C GLN A 129 26.99 -9.61 -14.70
N GLY A 130 27.98 -9.40 -15.57
CA GLY A 130 28.03 -8.24 -16.46
C GLY A 130 28.44 -6.92 -15.81
N VAL A 131 28.79 -6.93 -14.49
CA VAL A 131 29.23 -5.74 -13.75
C VAL A 131 30.59 -6.01 -13.14
N SER A 132 31.60 -5.25 -13.56
CA SER A 132 32.99 -5.37 -13.06
C SER A 132 33.46 -4.16 -12.26
N ASP A 133 32.83 -3.00 -12.43
CA ASP A 133 33.18 -1.77 -11.71
C ASP A 133 32.47 -1.68 -10.35
N PRO A 134 33.16 -1.76 -9.21
CA PRO A 134 32.54 -1.64 -7.87
C PRO A 134 31.86 -0.30 -7.61
N ALA A 135 32.18 0.76 -8.36
CA ALA A 135 31.54 2.07 -8.22
C ALA A 135 30.03 2.01 -8.58
N VAL A 136 29.63 1.07 -9.44
CA VAL A 136 28.23 0.83 -9.86
C VAL A 136 27.35 0.36 -8.67
N ALA A 137 27.94 -0.12 -7.58
CA ALA A 137 27.19 -0.53 -6.39
C ALA A 137 26.21 0.53 -5.87
N LYS A 138 26.56 1.81 -5.98
CA LYS A 138 25.70 2.95 -5.58
C LYS A 138 24.44 3.05 -6.44
N ASP A 139 24.52 2.66 -7.70
CA ASP A 139 23.42 2.69 -8.64
C ASP A 139 22.55 1.44 -8.51
N MET A 140 23.13 0.32 -8.05
CA MET A 140 22.42 -0.94 -7.84
C MET A 140 21.64 -0.98 -6.52
N VAL A 141 22.14 -0.30 -5.47
CA VAL A 141 21.48 -0.29 -4.16
C VAL A 141 20.65 0.96 -3.98
N VAL A 142 19.39 0.79 -3.55
CA VAL A 142 18.46 1.88 -3.27
C VAL A 142 18.25 2.00 -1.77
N LYS A 143 18.30 3.24 -1.28
CA LYS A 143 18.00 3.57 0.11
C LYS A 143 16.50 3.58 0.31
N GLY A 144 15.98 2.64 1.11
CA GLY A 144 14.57 2.61 1.49
C GLY A 144 14.14 3.81 2.35
N ASN A 145 12.85 3.97 2.52
CA ASN A 145 12.26 5.11 3.25
C ASN A 145 12.10 4.86 4.75
N CYS A 146 12.21 3.61 5.21
CA CYS A 146 12.12 3.24 6.62
C CYS A 146 13.31 2.38 7.05
N THR A 147 13.56 2.31 8.37
CA THR A 147 14.55 1.41 8.95
C THR A 147 13.99 -0.01 9.05
N TYR A 148 14.85 -1.00 9.26
CA TYR A 148 14.41 -2.37 9.55
C TYR A 148 13.46 -2.42 10.76
N GLN A 149 13.79 -1.69 11.84
CA GLN A 149 12.95 -1.65 13.03
C GLN A 149 11.59 -0.97 12.77
N GLN A 150 11.57 0.11 11.96
CA GLN A 150 10.31 0.74 11.55
C GLN A 150 9.43 -0.20 10.75
N ALA A 151 9.99 -0.97 9.81
CA ALA A 151 9.24 -1.98 9.05
C ALA A 151 8.62 -3.04 9.97
N LYS A 152 9.37 -3.54 10.95
CA LYS A 152 8.86 -4.46 11.98
C LYS A 152 7.73 -3.84 12.81
N ASN A 153 7.85 -2.57 13.16
CA ASN A 153 6.82 -1.87 13.92
C ASN A 153 5.55 -1.63 13.09
N ILE A 154 5.70 -1.27 11.81
CA ILE A 154 4.56 -1.10 10.89
C ILE A 154 3.75 -2.40 10.76
N ALA A 155 4.42 -3.55 10.75
CA ALA A 155 3.74 -4.84 10.70
C ALA A 155 2.94 -5.18 11.98
N LYS A 156 3.18 -4.51 13.10
CA LYS A 156 2.55 -4.79 14.40
C LYS A 156 1.42 -3.80 14.70
N ALA A 157 0.31 -4.29 15.26
CA ALA A 157 -0.76 -3.43 15.76
C ALA A 157 -0.32 -2.59 16.95
N GLY A 158 -0.84 -1.37 17.07
CA GLY A 158 -0.69 -0.50 18.23
C GLY A 158 0.67 0.18 18.39
N THR A 159 1.61 0.00 17.47
CA THR A 159 2.87 0.73 17.50
C THR A 159 2.73 2.14 16.92
N VAL A 160 3.57 3.06 17.37
CA VAL A 160 3.58 4.45 16.85
C VAL A 160 3.84 4.46 15.34
N ASP A 161 4.75 3.62 14.84
CA ASP A 161 5.07 3.54 13.41
C ASP A 161 3.89 2.99 12.61
N SER A 162 3.17 1.98 13.11
CA SER A 162 1.98 1.44 12.43
C SER A 162 0.83 2.46 12.40
N ILE A 163 0.60 3.19 13.47
CA ILE A 163 -0.42 4.24 13.53
C ILE A 163 -0.08 5.38 12.56
N LYS A 164 1.18 5.84 12.55
CA LYS A 164 1.64 6.87 11.60
C LYS A 164 1.53 6.41 10.15
N PHE A 165 1.84 5.14 9.88
CA PHE A 165 1.69 4.56 8.54
C PHE A 165 0.22 4.55 8.12
N ASP A 166 -0.68 4.07 8.98
CA ASP A 166 -2.11 4.03 8.70
C ASP A 166 -2.71 5.42 8.52
N MET A 167 -2.30 6.39 9.35
CA MET A 167 -2.73 7.78 9.20
C MET A 167 -2.32 8.36 7.83
N LYS A 168 -1.09 8.11 7.38
CA LYS A 168 -0.63 8.57 6.06
C LYS A 168 -1.39 7.88 4.93
N THR A 169 -1.59 6.59 5.02
CA THR A 169 -2.35 5.82 4.02
C THR A 169 -3.79 6.31 3.96
N GLN A 170 -4.43 6.53 5.10
CA GLN A 170 -5.80 7.03 5.17
C GLN A 170 -5.91 8.50 4.74
N ALA A 171 -4.90 9.33 4.99
CA ALA A 171 -4.90 10.72 4.52
C ALA A 171 -4.95 10.80 2.99
N VAL A 172 -4.22 9.93 2.28
CA VAL A 172 -4.30 9.81 0.80
C VAL A 172 -5.71 9.37 0.39
N THR A 173 -6.24 8.34 1.02
CA THR A 173 -7.59 7.82 0.75
C THR A 173 -8.67 8.86 1.07
N CYS A 174 -8.57 9.53 2.21
CA CYS A 174 -9.51 10.58 2.61
C CYS A 174 -9.46 11.77 1.66
N GLY A 175 -8.29 12.12 1.14
CA GLY A 175 -8.15 13.16 0.12
C GLY A 175 -8.99 12.87 -1.12
N LEU A 176 -8.97 11.63 -1.61
CA LEU A 176 -9.84 11.19 -2.71
C LEU A 176 -11.32 11.21 -2.32
N THR A 177 -11.68 10.70 -1.15
CA THR A 177 -13.07 10.68 -0.66
C THR A 177 -13.60 12.09 -0.45
N CYS A 178 -12.80 12.99 0.11
CA CYS A 178 -13.14 14.41 0.26
C CYS A 178 -13.38 15.07 -1.10
N GLY A 179 -12.54 14.81 -2.09
CA GLY A 179 -12.67 15.34 -3.44
C GLY A 179 -13.98 14.88 -4.10
N ILE A 180 -14.30 13.60 -4.05
CA ILE A 180 -15.55 13.05 -4.60
C ILE A 180 -16.76 13.64 -3.86
N SER A 181 -16.74 13.66 -2.52
CA SER A 181 -17.84 14.24 -1.72
C SER A 181 -18.05 15.71 -2.02
N PHE A 182 -16.97 16.47 -2.24
CA PHE A 182 -17.03 17.88 -2.63
C PHE A 182 -17.73 18.03 -3.99
N VAL A 183 -17.28 17.33 -5.03
CA VAL A 183 -17.83 17.43 -6.39
C VAL A 183 -19.31 17.05 -6.40
N VAL A 184 -19.68 15.94 -5.77
CA VAL A 184 -21.08 15.47 -5.70
C VAL A 184 -21.95 16.48 -4.94
N SER A 185 -21.51 16.98 -3.78
CA SER A 185 -22.26 17.92 -2.97
C SER A 185 -22.43 19.25 -3.69
N TYR A 186 -21.38 19.77 -4.35
CA TYR A 186 -21.45 20.98 -5.15
C TYR A 186 -22.44 20.85 -6.32
N ALA A 187 -22.32 19.79 -7.12
CA ALA A 187 -23.22 19.53 -8.24
C ALA A 187 -24.69 19.42 -7.79
N ASN A 188 -24.93 18.75 -6.68
CA ASN A 188 -26.28 18.63 -6.11
C ASN A 188 -26.81 19.98 -5.60
N GLY A 189 -25.99 20.82 -4.97
CA GLY A 189 -26.35 22.15 -4.52
C GLY A 189 -26.76 23.05 -5.69
N VAL A 190 -25.98 23.09 -6.76
CA VAL A 190 -26.29 23.84 -7.97
C VAL A 190 -27.55 23.33 -8.64
N ARG A 191 -27.75 22.02 -8.75
CA ARG A 191 -28.97 21.40 -9.30
C ARG A 191 -30.23 21.71 -8.45
N ALA A 192 -30.05 21.89 -7.15
CA ALA A 192 -31.12 22.28 -6.22
C ALA A 192 -31.43 23.79 -6.26
N GLY A 193 -30.78 24.56 -7.13
CA GLY A 193 -31.02 26.01 -7.30
C GLY A 193 -30.25 26.89 -6.32
N MET A 194 -29.25 26.36 -5.60
CA MET A 194 -28.37 27.17 -4.75
C MET A 194 -27.47 28.05 -5.59
N SER A 195 -27.13 29.25 -5.07
CA SER A 195 -26.06 30.02 -5.67
C SER A 195 -24.74 29.28 -5.64
N HIS A 196 -23.83 29.54 -6.58
CA HIS A 196 -22.49 28.95 -6.61
C HIS A 196 -21.72 29.10 -5.30
N LYS A 197 -21.89 30.25 -4.64
CA LYS A 197 -21.24 30.55 -3.37
C LYS A 197 -21.77 29.68 -2.23
N GLU A 198 -23.06 29.46 -2.16
CA GLU A 198 -23.72 28.60 -1.16
C GLU A 198 -23.41 27.15 -1.42
N ALA A 199 -23.49 26.68 -2.67
CA ALA A 199 -23.14 25.32 -3.07
C ALA A 199 -21.66 25.01 -2.74
N LEU A 200 -20.75 25.94 -2.97
CA LEU A 200 -19.33 25.83 -2.62
C LEU A 200 -19.12 25.68 -1.10
N LYS A 201 -19.78 26.55 -0.31
CA LYS A 201 -19.70 26.50 1.16
C LYS A 201 -20.21 25.16 1.70
N GLN A 202 -21.39 24.71 1.22
CA GLN A 202 -21.97 23.43 1.64
C GLN A 202 -21.07 22.24 1.24
N ALA A 203 -20.55 22.22 0.02
CA ALA A 203 -19.64 21.18 -0.45
C ALA A 203 -18.36 21.10 0.38
N SER A 204 -17.78 22.24 0.77
CA SER A 204 -16.60 22.29 1.62
C SER A 204 -16.85 21.72 3.02
N VAL A 205 -17.98 22.05 3.63
CA VAL A 205 -18.37 21.50 4.95
C VAL A 205 -18.60 19.99 4.87
N GLN A 206 -19.28 19.52 3.83
CA GLN A 206 -19.57 18.10 3.65
C GLN A 206 -18.31 17.28 3.38
N ALA A 207 -17.39 17.79 2.56
CA ALA A 207 -16.10 17.18 2.30
C ALA A 207 -15.25 17.06 3.58
N ALA A 208 -15.20 18.11 4.39
CA ALA A 208 -14.47 18.11 5.65
C ALA A 208 -15.05 17.08 6.65
N LYS A 209 -16.37 16.99 6.78
CA LYS A 209 -17.04 15.98 7.63
C LYS A 209 -16.77 14.56 7.16
N SER A 210 -16.90 14.28 5.86
CA SER A 210 -16.66 12.96 5.28
C SER A 210 -15.20 12.54 5.47
N GLY A 211 -14.25 13.44 5.23
CA GLY A 211 -12.83 13.16 5.39
C GLY A 211 -12.42 12.86 6.82
N GLY A 212 -12.88 13.66 7.77
CA GLY A 212 -12.57 13.44 9.19
C GLY A 212 -13.09 12.11 9.73
N THR A 213 -14.33 11.78 9.44
CA THR A 213 -14.94 10.51 9.83
C THR A 213 -14.24 9.32 9.18
N SER A 214 -13.96 9.40 7.86
CA SER A 214 -13.26 8.35 7.12
C SER A 214 -11.86 8.10 7.65
N LEU A 215 -11.12 9.13 8.06
CA LEU A 215 -9.79 9.00 8.64
C LEU A 215 -9.83 8.19 9.94
N ILE A 216 -10.70 8.55 10.86
CA ILE A 216 -10.80 7.88 12.18
C ILE A 216 -11.21 6.42 12.02
N VAL A 217 -12.26 6.16 11.24
CA VAL A 217 -12.74 4.80 10.98
C VAL A 217 -11.70 3.99 10.23
N GLY A 218 -11.03 4.56 9.23
CA GLY A 218 -10.01 3.88 8.44
C GLY A 218 -8.81 3.46 9.28
N VAL A 219 -8.23 4.35 10.08
CA VAL A 219 -7.10 4.01 10.97
C VAL A 219 -7.50 2.95 11.99
N GLY A 220 -8.66 3.09 12.63
CA GLY A 220 -9.18 2.11 13.58
C GLY A 220 -9.34 0.72 12.97
N THR A 221 -9.93 0.65 11.77
CA THR A 221 -10.10 -0.61 11.02
C THR A 221 -8.76 -1.25 10.67
N GLN A 222 -7.80 -0.48 10.20
CA GLN A 222 -6.47 -0.99 9.84
C GLN A 222 -5.73 -1.53 11.06
N GLN A 223 -5.78 -0.84 12.20
CA GLN A 223 -5.19 -1.34 13.44
C GLN A 223 -5.87 -2.64 13.90
N LEU A 224 -7.20 -2.72 13.80
CA LEU A 224 -7.96 -3.92 14.16
C LEU A 224 -7.58 -5.11 13.27
N LEU A 225 -7.44 -4.92 11.96
CA LEU A 225 -7.05 -5.98 11.01
C LEU A 225 -5.66 -6.56 11.27
N ARG A 226 -4.76 -5.82 11.94
CA ARG A 226 -3.47 -6.36 12.40
C ARG A 226 -3.60 -7.32 13.57
N THR A 227 -4.73 -7.33 14.29
CA THR A 227 -5.00 -8.27 15.38
C THR A 227 -5.60 -9.59 14.87
N SER A 228 -5.54 -10.65 15.68
CA SER A 228 -6.16 -11.94 15.34
C SER A 228 -7.69 -11.85 15.26
N VAL A 229 -8.29 -11.11 16.19
CA VAL A 229 -9.75 -10.94 16.30
C VAL A 229 -10.30 -10.20 15.08
N GLY A 230 -9.70 -9.05 14.72
CA GLY A 230 -10.15 -8.26 13.58
C GLY A 230 -10.12 -9.03 12.27
N ARG A 231 -9.12 -9.91 12.09
CA ARG A 231 -9.04 -10.75 10.90
C ARG A 231 -10.08 -11.87 10.87
N SER A 232 -10.35 -12.50 12.00
CA SER A 232 -11.41 -13.50 12.11
C SER A 232 -12.76 -12.88 11.73
N MET A 233 -13.06 -11.69 12.25
CA MET A 233 -14.28 -10.96 11.89
C MET A 233 -14.33 -10.59 10.41
N ALA A 234 -13.23 -10.10 9.84
CA ALA A 234 -13.16 -9.75 8.42
C ALA A 234 -13.29 -10.98 7.50
N ALA A 235 -12.68 -12.11 7.87
CA ALA A 235 -12.81 -13.37 7.14
C ALA A 235 -14.25 -13.87 7.14
N SER A 236 -14.94 -13.80 8.28
CA SER A 236 -16.36 -14.18 8.39
C SER A 236 -17.25 -13.27 7.54
N ALA A 237 -17.00 -11.95 7.53
CA ALA A 237 -17.74 -11.00 6.71
C ALA A 237 -17.53 -11.23 5.20
N THR A 238 -16.30 -11.57 4.78
CA THR A 238 -15.98 -11.89 3.38
C THR A 238 -16.64 -13.19 2.92
N HIS A 239 -16.69 -14.20 3.79
CA HIS A 239 -17.36 -15.46 3.49
C HIS A 239 -18.88 -15.24 3.35
N ALA A 240 -19.50 -14.49 4.25
CA ALA A 240 -20.92 -14.15 4.17
C ALA A 240 -21.26 -13.39 2.89
N SER A 241 -20.43 -12.42 2.49
CA SER A 241 -20.61 -11.65 1.25
C SER A 241 -20.50 -12.51 -0.01
N ARG A 242 -19.58 -13.48 -0.04
CA ARG A 242 -19.45 -14.45 -1.15
C ARG A 242 -20.66 -15.34 -1.23
N THR A 243 -21.15 -15.86 -0.11
CA THR A 243 -22.35 -16.71 -0.07
C THR A 243 -23.57 -15.98 -0.60
N VAL A 244 -23.74 -14.70 -0.26
CA VAL A 244 -24.84 -13.87 -0.77
C VAL A 244 -24.70 -13.65 -2.29
N LEU A 245 -23.51 -13.32 -2.80
CA LEU A 245 -23.25 -13.18 -4.22
C LEU A 245 -23.51 -14.46 -5.01
N ASP A 246 -23.04 -15.60 -4.52
CA ASP A 246 -23.25 -16.91 -5.15
C ASP A 246 -24.75 -17.29 -5.17
N THR A 247 -25.51 -16.87 -4.14
CA THR A 247 -26.96 -17.10 -4.07
C THR A 247 -27.70 -16.23 -5.09
N VAL A 248 -27.34 -14.94 -5.19
CA VAL A 248 -27.94 -14.01 -6.15
C VAL A 248 -27.64 -14.42 -7.59
N CYS A 249 -26.40 -14.81 -7.91
CA CYS A 249 -26.06 -15.27 -9.25
C CYS A 249 -26.77 -16.57 -9.65
N LYS A 250 -27.11 -17.45 -8.70
CA LYS A 250 -27.86 -18.68 -8.97
C LYS A 250 -29.36 -18.43 -9.18
N THR A 251 -29.92 -17.37 -8.61
CA THR A 251 -31.32 -17.01 -8.76
C THR A 251 -31.62 -16.22 -10.03
N GLU A 252 -30.62 -15.63 -10.71
CA GLU A 252 -30.82 -14.92 -11.98
C GLU A 252 -30.66 -15.82 -13.22
N VAL A 253 -30.25 -17.08 -13.09
CA VAL A 253 -30.02 -18.05 -14.18
C VAL A 253 -31.08 -19.18 -14.21
N GLY A 254 -32.08 -19.11 -13.41
CA GLY A 254 -33.28 -19.98 -13.39
C GLY A 254 -34.52 -19.20 -13.72
#